data_882e5f106adbe54732e20c4108a2ce34
#
_entry.id   882e5f106adbe54732e20c4108a2ce34
#
_cell.length_a   1.000
_cell.length_b   1.000
_cell.length_c   1.000
_cell.angle_alpha   90.00
_cell.angle_beta   90.00
_cell.angle_gamma   90.00
#
_symmetry.space_group_name_H-M   'P 1'
#
loop_
_entity.id
_entity.type
_entity.pdbx_description
1 polymer ?
#
loop_
_entity_poly.entity_id
_entity_poly.type
_entity_poly.pdbx_seq_one_letter_code
_entity_poly.pdbx_strand_id
1 'polypeptide(L)'
;GLFSKDKRDDAFAKLLEEILNQVLSAQSTEQLGAEPYERSDDRTAYRNGFRERELTTRIGTITLKVPRHRNGNFSTTMFERYQRSEQALVLAMIEMVINGVSTRKIENITEELCGKSFSKSMVSELCKGLDPVVDAFRNRPLETDYPFLLVDAIYIKVRENHRVKSKGLLIAV
;
A
#
# COMPACT_ATOMS: atom_id res chain seq x y z
N GLY A 1 -12.34 -32.43 -7.85
CA GLY A 1 -12.43 -31.66 -6.63
C GLY A 1 -13.27 -30.40 -6.82
N LEU A 2 -14.32 -30.26 -6.02
CA LEU A 2 -15.31 -29.18 -6.13
C LEU A 2 -14.80 -27.77 -5.74
N PHE A 3 -13.54 -27.66 -5.31
CA PHE A 3 -12.94 -26.37 -4.92
C PHE A 3 -11.51 -26.29 -5.44
N SER A 4 -11.34 -25.85 -6.69
CA SER A 4 -10.03 -25.35 -7.11
C SER A 4 -9.68 -24.11 -6.28
N LYS A 5 -8.40 -23.89 -6.00
CA LYS A 5 -7.91 -22.74 -5.21
C LYS A 5 -8.47 -21.42 -5.76
N ASP A 6 -8.45 -21.24 -7.08
CA ASP A 6 -8.94 -20.04 -7.78
C ASP A 6 -10.42 -19.73 -7.49
N LYS A 7 -11.30 -20.73 -7.45
CA LYS A 7 -12.73 -20.52 -7.16
C LYS A 7 -12.99 -20.09 -5.72
N ARG A 8 -12.14 -20.52 -4.78
CA ARG A 8 -12.28 -20.10 -3.37
C ARG A 8 -11.81 -18.67 -3.20
N ASP A 9 -10.69 -18.32 -3.80
CA ASP A 9 -10.13 -16.97 -3.70
C ASP A 9 -11.07 -15.95 -4.36
N ASP A 10 -11.68 -16.29 -5.51
CA ASP A 10 -12.74 -15.49 -6.14
C ASP A 10 -13.99 -15.33 -5.26
N ALA A 11 -14.41 -16.40 -4.57
CA ALA A 11 -15.55 -16.34 -3.68
C ALA A 11 -15.26 -15.47 -2.44
N PHE A 12 -14.04 -15.55 -1.88
CA PHE A 12 -13.61 -14.70 -0.78
C PHE A 12 -13.45 -13.25 -1.20
N ALA A 13 -12.90 -12.97 -2.39
CA ALA A 13 -12.80 -11.62 -2.92
C ALA A 13 -14.18 -10.97 -3.09
N LYS A 14 -15.16 -11.70 -3.65
CA LYS A 14 -16.55 -11.22 -3.77
C LYS A 14 -17.22 -10.99 -2.41
N LEU A 15 -17.02 -11.89 -1.46
CA LEU A 15 -17.55 -11.73 -0.10
C LEU A 15 -16.94 -10.49 0.57
N LEU A 16 -15.64 -10.31 0.46
CA LEU A 16 -14.95 -9.13 0.99
C LEU A 16 -15.45 -7.85 0.32
N GLU A 17 -15.61 -7.86 -1.00
CA GLU A 17 -16.16 -6.73 -1.77
C GLU A 17 -17.55 -6.33 -1.27
N GLU A 18 -18.43 -7.31 -1.07
CA GLU A 18 -19.78 -7.09 -0.57
C GLU A 18 -19.77 -6.49 0.85
N ILE A 19 -19.01 -7.10 1.77
CA ILE A 19 -18.89 -6.61 3.14
C ILE A 19 -18.36 -5.18 3.18
N LEU A 20 -17.28 -4.89 2.44
CA LEU A 20 -16.69 -3.56 2.43
C LEU A 20 -17.62 -2.51 1.81
N ASN A 21 -18.37 -2.87 0.77
CA ASN A 21 -19.37 -1.99 0.19
C ASN A 21 -20.54 -1.71 1.15
N GLN A 22 -20.96 -2.70 1.95
CA GLN A 22 -21.95 -2.51 3.01
C GLN A 22 -21.44 -1.57 4.10
N VAL A 23 -20.20 -1.74 4.55
CA VAL A 23 -19.57 -0.85 5.54
C VAL A 23 -19.48 0.59 5.02
N LEU A 24 -19.05 0.78 3.76
CA LEU A 24 -19.00 2.11 3.14
C LEU A 24 -20.39 2.77 3.06
N SER A 25 -21.43 1.98 2.77
CA SER A 25 -22.81 2.46 2.74
C SER A 25 -23.29 2.86 4.13
N ALA A 26 -23.00 2.05 5.16
CA ALA A 26 -23.35 2.35 6.55
C ALA A 26 -22.65 3.61 7.04
N GLN A 27 -21.34 3.77 6.78
CA GLN A 27 -20.60 5.00 7.09
C GLN A 27 -21.19 6.23 6.39
N SER A 28 -21.65 6.07 5.14
CA SER A 28 -22.33 7.16 4.43
C SER A 28 -23.65 7.55 5.09
N THR A 29 -24.42 6.58 5.56
CA THR A 29 -25.68 6.83 6.29
C THR A 29 -25.42 7.56 7.59
N GLU A 30 -24.44 7.11 8.36
CA GLU A 30 -24.03 7.75 9.62
C GLU A 30 -23.58 9.21 9.40
N GLN A 31 -22.72 9.46 8.41
CA GLN A 31 -22.22 10.81 8.11
C GLN A 31 -23.30 11.76 7.59
N LEU A 32 -24.32 11.23 6.91
CA LEU A 32 -25.42 12.02 6.38
C LEU A 32 -26.54 12.23 7.42
N GLY A 33 -26.59 11.42 8.49
CA GLY A 33 -27.68 11.46 9.47
C GLY A 33 -29.03 11.03 8.91
N ALA A 34 -29.07 10.31 7.76
CA ALA A 34 -30.31 9.88 7.12
C ALA A 34 -30.11 8.65 6.24
N GLU A 35 -31.09 7.75 6.27
CA GLU A 35 -31.17 6.58 5.38
C GLU A 35 -31.45 6.98 3.90
N PRO A 36 -31.22 6.06 2.95
CA PRO A 36 -31.62 6.27 1.57
C PRO A 36 -33.12 6.58 1.48
N TYR A 37 -33.46 7.67 0.74
CA TYR A 37 -34.83 8.15 0.51
C TYR A 37 -35.57 8.68 1.77
N GLU A 38 -34.97 8.67 2.94
CA GLU A 38 -35.51 9.24 4.14
C GLU A 38 -35.48 10.78 4.07
N ARG A 39 -36.55 11.43 4.57
CA ARG A 39 -36.58 12.87 4.81
C ARG A 39 -36.42 13.13 6.29
N SER A 40 -35.24 13.58 6.68
CA SER A 40 -34.88 13.88 8.06
C SER A 40 -34.33 15.31 8.15
N ASP A 41 -34.69 16.01 9.20
CA ASP A 41 -34.17 17.35 9.50
C ASP A 41 -32.70 17.31 9.96
N ASP A 42 -32.23 16.15 10.42
CA ASP A 42 -30.85 15.92 10.84
C ASP A 42 -29.89 15.67 9.66
N ARG A 43 -30.41 15.64 8.45
CA ARG A 43 -29.63 15.39 7.24
C ARG A 43 -28.62 16.50 6.97
N THR A 44 -27.34 16.15 6.97
CA THR A 44 -26.21 17.08 6.76
C THR A 44 -25.91 17.35 5.29
N ALA A 45 -26.16 16.38 4.38
CA ALA A 45 -25.92 16.49 2.95
C ALA A 45 -26.75 15.45 2.16
N TYR A 46 -26.67 15.48 0.83
CA TYR A 46 -27.39 14.57 -0.05
C TYR A 46 -26.44 13.57 -0.69
N ARG A 47 -26.92 12.32 -0.86
CA ARG A 47 -26.22 11.30 -1.65
C ARG A 47 -26.12 11.74 -3.11
N ASN A 48 -24.95 11.52 -3.71
CA ASN A 48 -24.67 11.84 -5.11
C ASN A 48 -24.10 10.63 -5.86
N GLY A 49 -24.67 9.45 -5.64
CA GLY A 49 -24.22 8.19 -6.21
C GLY A 49 -22.93 7.68 -5.59
N PHE A 50 -22.21 6.89 -6.36
CA PHE A 50 -20.98 6.22 -5.95
C PHE A 50 -19.88 6.51 -6.97
N ARG A 51 -18.65 6.33 -6.53
CA ARG A 51 -17.46 6.26 -7.37
C ARG A 51 -16.87 4.88 -7.24
N GLU A 52 -16.67 4.19 -8.35
CA GLU A 52 -15.94 2.93 -8.34
C GLU A 52 -14.45 3.17 -8.10
N ARG A 53 -13.87 2.29 -7.30
CA ARG A 53 -12.46 2.30 -6.96
C ARG A 53 -11.95 0.87 -6.81
N GLU A 54 -10.93 0.52 -7.55
CA GLU A 54 -10.24 -0.75 -7.36
C GLU A 54 -9.33 -0.70 -6.13
N LEU A 55 -9.36 -1.77 -5.34
CA LEU A 55 -8.44 -2.03 -4.25
C LEU A 55 -7.81 -3.41 -4.45
N THR A 56 -6.50 -3.45 -4.61
CA THR A 56 -5.75 -4.70 -4.71
C THR A 56 -5.47 -5.23 -3.32
N THR A 57 -5.96 -6.43 -3.04
CA THR A 57 -5.76 -7.15 -1.78
C THR A 57 -4.97 -8.43 -2.04
N ARG A 58 -4.49 -9.08 -0.98
CA ARG A 58 -3.80 -10.39 -1.05
C ARG A 58 -4.64 -11.54 -1.59
N ILE A 59 -5.96 -11.37 -1.71
CA ILE A 59 -6.90 -12.37 -2.26
C ILE A 59 -7.47 -11.99 -3.62
N GLY A 60 -6.94 -10.93 -4.23
CA GLY A 60 -7.36 -10.41 -5.53
C GLY A 60 -7.72 -8.94 -5.51
N THR A 61 -8.11 -8.43 -6.67
CA THR A 61 -8.59 -7.04 -6.81
C THR A 61 -10.09 -7.00 -6.66
N ILE A 62 -10.57 -6.11 -5.79
CA ILE A 62 -11.99 -5.87 -5.52
C ILE A 62 -12.40 -4.46 -5.97
N THR A 63 -13.69 -4.28 -6.28
CA THR A 63 -14.25 -2.99 -6.69
C THR A 63 -15.08 -2.38 -5.56
N LEU A 64 -14.61 -1.28 -5.01
CA LEU A 64 -15.30 -0.54 -3.96
C LEU A 64 -16.20 0.54 -4.55
N LYS A 65 -17.46 0.58 -4.10
CA LYS A 65 -18.42 1.63 -4.42
C LYS A 65 -18.37 2.73 -3.36
N VAL A 66 -17.41 3.64 -3.53
CA VAL A 66 -17.18 4.73 -2.57
C VAL A 66 -18.30 5.78 -2.69
N PRO A 67 -19.06 6.05 -1.62
CA PRO A 67 -20.14 7.02 -1.65
C PRO A 67 -19.65 8.42 -2.01
N ARG A 68 -20.52 9.18 -2.70
CA ARG A 68 -20.31 10.60 -2.99
C ARG A 68 -21.44 11.41 -2.36
N HIS A 69 -21.07 12.49 -1.69
CA HIS A 69 -22.02 13.43 -1.10
C HIS A 69 -22.05 14.73 -1.90
N ARG A 70 -23.21 15.30 -2.08
CA ARG A 70 -23.38 16.63 -2.66
C ARG A 70 -23.11 17.65 -1.55
N ASN A 71 -22.24 18.62 -1.80
CA ASN A 71 -21.82 19.64 -0.84
C ASN A 71 -21.11 19.10 0.41
N GLY A 72 -20.62 17.86 0.38
CA GLY A 72 -19.88 17.24 1.47
C GLY A 72 -18.81 16.28 0.98
N ASN A 73 -17.81 16.03 1.79
CA ASN A 73 -16.79 15.03 1.52
C ASN A 73 -17.10 13.77 2.33
N PHE A 74 -17.29 12.65 1.64
CA PHE A 74 -17.31 11.35 2.30
C PHE A 74 -15.89 11.03 2.78
N SER A 75 -15.75 10.68 4.05
CA SER A 75 -14.50 10.20 4.67
C SER A 75 -14.67 8.77 5.17
N THR A 76 -13.61 7.99 5.12
CA THR A 76 -13.58 6.63 5.64
C THR A 76 -12.22 6.34 6.25
N THR A 77 -12.22 5.54 7.31
CA THR A 77 -11.00 5.03 7.96
C THR A 77 -10.50 3.73 7.33
N MET A 78 -11.26 3.14 6.40
CA MET A 78 -10.91 1.85 5.80
C MET A 78 -9.71 1.91 4.88
N PHE A 79 -9.44 3.07 4.28
CA PHE A 79 -8.29 3.29 3.40
C PHE A 79 -7.99 4.78 3.28
N GLU A 80 -6.73 5.09 3.05
CA GLU A 80 -6.29 6.46 2.80
C GLU A 80 -6.72 6.95 1.41
N ARG A 81 -6.79 8.26 1.27
CA ARG A 81 -7.07 8.90 -0.02
C ARG A 81 -5.97 8.48 -1.02
N TYR A 82 -6.38 7.96 -2.19
CA TYR A 82 -5.50 7.41 -3.23
C TYR A 82 -4.84 6.05 -2.96
N GLN A 83 -5.05 5.42 -1.83
CA GLN A 83 -4.58 4.07 -1.58
C GLN A 83 -5.25 3.09 -2.56
N ARG A 84 -4.45 2.34 -3.32
CA ARG A 84 -4.92 1.35 -4.33
C ARG A 84 -4.63 -0.09 -3.94
N SER A 85 -3.89 -0.29 -2.86
CA SER A 85 -3.48 -1.60 -2.40
C SER A 85 -3.69 -1.74 -0.90
N GLU A 86 -3.92 -2.96 -0.47
CA GLU A 86 -4.02 -3.29 0.94
C GLU A 86 -2.71 -2.93 1.66
N GLN A 87 -2.81 -2.30 2.83
CA GLN A 87 -1.65 -1.90 3.63
C GLN A 87 -0.70 -3.08 3.93
N ALA A 88 -1.26 -4.23 4.26
CA ALA A 88 -0.48 -5.43 4.54
C ALA A 88 0.33 -5.91 3.32
N LEU A 89 -0.22 -5.77 2.11
CA LEU A 89 0.49 -6.11 0.88
C LEU A 89 1.63 -5.12 0.60
N VAL A 90 1.39 -3.82 0.84
CA VAL A 90 2.43 -2.79 0.72
C VAL A 90 3.58 -3.05 1.68
N LEU A 91 3.27 -3.32 2.96
CA LEU A 91 4.29 -3.64 3.97
C LEU A 91 5.07 -4.90 3.62
N ALA A 92 4.40 -5.95 3.11
CA ALA A 92 5.07 -7.16 2.68
C ALA A 92 6.04 -6.92 1.50
N MET A 93 5.68 -6.06 0.54
CA MET A 93 6.59 -5.69 -0.55
C MET A 93 7.82 -4.91 -0.06
N ILE A 94 7.63 -3.98 0.87
CA ILE A 94 8.71 -3.22 1.50
C ILE A 94 9.64 -4.18 2.26
N GLU A 95 9.09 -5.10 3.05
CA GLU A 95 9.85 -6.11 3.79
C GLU A 95 10.66 -7.02 2.86
N MET A 96 10.09 -7.44 1.74
CA MET A 96 10.83 -8.20 0.72
C MET A 96 12.04 -7.41 0.18
N VAL A 97 11.90 -6.09 -0.06
CA VAL A 97 13.01 -5.24 -0.53
C VAL A 97 14.09 -5.13 0.54
N ILE A 98 13.72 -4.89 1.79
CA ILE A 98 14.66 -4.80 2.92
C ILE A 98 15.47 -6.10 3.05
N ASN A 99 14.83 -7.24 2.85
CA ASN A 99 15.48 -8.56 2.86
C ASN A 99 16.22 -8.91 1.55
N GLY A 100 16.44 -7.94 0.66
CA GLY A 100 17.27 -8.09 -0.54
C GLY A 100 16.58 -8.80 -1.72
N VAL A 101 15.25 -8.96 -1.70
CA VAL A 101 14.51 -9.51 -2.84
C VAL A 101 14.48 -8.49 -3.96
N SER A 102 14.91 -8.86 -5.16
CA SER A 102 14.90 -7.95 -6.30
C SER A 102 13.48 -7.53 -6.70
N THR A 103 13.31 -6.30 -7.18
CA THR A 103 12.00 -5.78 -7.62
C THR A 103 11.34 -6.61 -8.71
N ARG A 104 12.15 -7.27 -9.58
CA ARG A 104 11.64 -8.22 -10.59
C ARG A 104 11.04 -9.47 -9.92
N LYS A 105 11.67 -9.98 -8.87
CA LYS A 105 11.18 -11.15 -8.15
C LYS A 105 9.92 -10.83 -7.36
N ILE A 106 9.82 -9.61 -6.82
CA ILE A 106 8.61 -9.11 -6.16
C ILE A 106 7.45 -9.01 -7.16
N GLU A 107 7.69 -8.52 -8.38
CA GLU A 107 6.69 -8.47 -9.45
C GLU A 107 6.10 -9.86 -9.72
N ASN A 108 6.95 -10.88 -9.89
CA ASN A 108 6.50 -12.26 -10.11
C ASN A 108 5.73 -12.82 -8.90
N ILE A 109 6.23 -12.60 -7.67
CA ILE A 109 5.58 -13.07 -6.44
C ILE A 109 4.18 -12.45 -6.28
N THR A 110 4.06 -11.15 -6.53
CA THR A 110 2.77 -10.46 -6.41
C THR A 110 1.79 -10.88 -7.49
N GLU A 111 2.26 -11.17 -8.70
CA GLU A 111 1.43 -11.73 -9.76
C GLU A 111 0.87 -13.11 -9.37
N GLU A 112 1.71 -13.98 -8.82
CA GLU A 112 1.29 -15.31 -8.35
C GLU A 112 0.34 -15.25 -7.13
N LEU A 113 0.55 -14.29 -6.22
CA LEU A 113 -0.26 -14.18 -4.99
C LEU A 113 -1.59 -13.46 -5.19
N CYS A 114 -1.58 -12.38 -5.97
CA CYS A 114 -2.72 -11.44 -6.05
C CYS A 114 -3.33 -11.39 -7.45
N GLY A 115 -2.79 -12.14 -8.43
CA GLY A 115 -3.22 -12.07 -9.83
C GLY A 115 -2.93 -10.71 -10.49
N LYS A 116 -2.10 -9.87 -9.86
CA LYS A 116 -1.72 -8.54 -10.36
C LYS A 116 -0.25 -8.27 -10.12
N SER A 117 0.49 -7.92 -11.16
CA SER A 117 1.88 -7.54 -11.03
C SER A 117 2.02 -6.07 -10.59
N PHE A 118 2.95 -5.84 -9.68
CA PHE A 118 3.38 -4.50 -9.28
C PHE A 118 4.65 -4.14 -10.03
N SER A 119 4.61 -3.06 -10.81
CA SER A 119 5.76 -2.65 -11.60
C SER A 119 6.96 -2.28 -10.70
N LYS A 120 8.16 -2.46 -11.23
CA LYS A 120 9.42 -2.09 -10.54
C LYS A 120 9.43 -0.64 -10.07
N SER A 121 8.86 0.26 -10.87
CA SER A 121 8.75 1.68 -10.52
C SER A 121 7.82 1.90 -9.33
N MET A 122 6.72 1.16 -9.25
CA MET A 122 5.79 1.23 -8.12
C MET A 122 6.42 0.69 -6.83
N VAL A 123 7.11 -0.45 -6.90
CA VAL A 123 7.84 -0.99 -5.74
C VAL A 123 8.92 -0.01 -5.28
N SER A 124 9.67 0.59 -6.22
CA SER A 124 10.67 1.61 -5.90
C SER A 124 10.06 2.85 -5.26
N GLU A 125 8.89 3.30 -5.73
CA GLU A 125 8.18 4.44 -5.14
C GLU A 125 7.71 4.16 -3.71
N LEU A 126 7.18 2.96 -3.46
CA LEU A 126 6.81 2.55 -2.11
C LEU A 126 8.02 2.56 -1.15
N CYS A 127 9.20 2.15 -1.64
CA CYS A 127 10.42 2.13 -0.82
C CYS A 127 10.97 3.53 -0.52
N LYS A 128 10.63 4.57 -1.30
CA LYS A 128 11.01 5.96 -0.98
C LYS A 128 10.42 6.45 0.35
N GLY A 129 9.33 5.85 0.79
CA GLY A 129 8.78 6.11 2.13
C GLY A 129 9.74 5.74 3.28
N LEU A 130 10.76 4.92 3.01
CA LEU A 130 11.81 4.57 3.98
C LEU A 130 12.92 5.61 4.07
N ASP A 131 13.08 6.48 3.05
CA ASP A 131 14.19 7.45 2.98
C ASP A 131 14.29 8.31 4.25
N PRO A 132 13.19 8.87 4.81
CA PRO A 132 13.26 9.68 6.04
C PRO A 132 13.79 8.87 7.25
N VAL A 133 13.44 7.59 7.34
CA VAL A 133 13.87 6.71 8.44
C VAL A 133 15.36 6.39 8.29
N VAL A 134 15.79 6.10 7.06
CA VAL A 134 17.21 5.85 6.75
C VAL A 134 18.04 7.10 6.99
N ASP A 135 17.55 8.26 6.59
CA ASP A 135 18.25 9.54 6.80
C ASP A 135 18.34 9.90 8.28
N ALA A 136 17.29 9.70 9.06
CA ALA A 136 17.31 9.87 10.51
C ALA A 136 18.33 8.94 11.17
N PHE A 137 18.40 7.67 10.72
CA PHE A 137 19.40 6.72 11.22
C PHE A 137 20.83 7.14 10.86
N ARG A 138 21.06 7.58 9.62
CA ARG A 138 22.39 8.00 9.13
C ARG A 138 22.92 9.23 9.84
N ASN A 139 22.04 10.17 10.15
CA ASN A 139 22.38 11.47 10.72
C ASN A 139 22.21 11.50 12.24
N ARG A 140 21.94 10.34 12.88
CA ARG A 140 21.82 10.30 14.33
C ARG A 140 23.14 10.66 15.01
N PRO A 141 23.13 11.42 16.11
CA PRO A 141 24.33 11.64 16.90
C PRO A 141 24.81 10.32 17.51
N LEU A 142 26.12 10.15 17.58
CA LEU A 142 26.72 9.04 18.31
C LEU A 142 26.88 9.49 19.77
N GLU A 143 26.06 8.93 20.66
CA GLU A 143 25.93 9.40 22.05
C GLU A 143 26.94 8.77 23.03
N THR A 144 27.69 7.76 22.57
CA THR A 144 28.66 7.02 23.41
C THR A 144 30.04 7.02 22.81
N ASP A 145 31.07 6.91 23.67
CA ASP A 145 32.46 6.67 23.26
C ASP A 145 32.60 5.25 22.70
N TYR A 146 33.18 5.14 21.51
CA TYR A 146 33.43 3.85 20.84
C TYR A 146 34.93 3.55 20.96
N PRO A 147 35.36 2.63 21.85
CA PRO A 147 36.76 2.31 22.06
C PRO A 147 37.37 1.58 20.87
N PHE A 148 36.55 0.96 20.02
CA PHE A 148 36.98 0.24 18.82
C PHE A 148 36.10 0.63 17.65
N LEU A 149 36.69 0.79 16.48
CA LEU A 149 36.01 1.07 15.22
C LEU A 149 36.48 0.06 14.18
N LEU A 150 35.54 -0.78 13.71
CA LEU A 150 35.79 -1.67 12.58
C LEU A 150 35.26 -0.96 11.31
N VAL A 151 36.14 -0.85 10.32
CA VAL A 151 35.79 -0.22 9.03
C VAL A 151 36.03 -1.22 7.93
N ASP A 152 34.99 -1.45 7.12
CA ASP A 152 35.07 -2.28 5.92
C ASP A 152 34.61 -1.49 4.69
N ALA A 153 35.08 -1.89 3.50
CA ALA A 153 34.76 -1.24 2.25
C ALA A 153 34.16 -2.21 1.23
N ILE A 154 32.91 -1.98 0.84
CA ILE A 154 32.27 -2.72 -0.24
C ILE A 154 32.31 -1.89 -1.51
N TYR A 155 32.80 -2.47 -2.60
CA TYR A 155 32.84 -1.83 -3.91
C TYR A 155 31.61 -2.19 -4.73
N ILE A 156 30.79 -1.19 -5.08
CA ILE A 156 29.61 -1.34 -5.91
C ILE A 156 29.78 -0.65 -7.25
N LYS A 157 29.23 -1.24 -8.32
CA LYS A 157 29.20 -0.60 -9.63
C LYS A 157 27.97 0.27 -9.77
N VAL A 158 28.19 1.58 -9.91
CA VAL A 158 27.12 2.58 -10.03
C VAL A 158 27.19 3.23 -11.42
N ARG A 159 26.05 3.41 -12.07
CA ARG A 159 25.97 4.17 -13.33
C ARG A 159 25.81 5.65 -13.00
N GLU A 160 26.81 6.45 -13.36
CA GLU A 160 26.85 7.89 -13.17
C GLU A 160 27.33 8.57 -14.46
N ASN A 161 26.61 9.59 -14.92
CA ASN A 161 26.92 10.32 -16.17
C ASN A 161 27.14 9.38 -17.38
N HIS A 162 26.22 8.42 -17.58
CA HIS A 162 26.25 7.40 -18.64
C HIS A 162 27.44 6.42 -18.60
N ARG A 163 28.27 6.44 -17.55
CA ARG A 163 29.40 5.54 -17.36
C ARG A 163 29.22 4.69 -16.10
N VAL A 164 29.69 3.46 -16.13
CA VAL A 164 29.75 2.60 -14.95
C VAL A 164 31.04 2.91 -14.19
N LYS A 165 30.91 3.38 -12.96
CA LYS A 165 32.03 3.63 -12.05
C LYS A 165 31.93 2.69 -10.85
N SER A 166 33.10 2.28 -10.34
CA SER A 166 33.16 1.58 -9.07
C SER A 166 33.20 2.62 -7.95
N LYS A 167 32.25 2.54 -6.99
CA LYS A 167 32.24 3.38 -5.77
C LYS A 167 32.43 2.51 -4.57
N GLY A 168 33.31 2.94 -3.67
CA GLY A 168 33.49 2.32 -2.36
C GLY A 168 32.42 2.83 -1.39
N LEU A 169 31.72 1.90 -0.73
CA LEU A 169 30.85 2.15 0.39
C LEU A 169 31.60 1.75 1.67
N LEU A 170 31.94 2.73 2.50
CA LEU A 170 32.55 2.48 3.81
C LEU A 170 31.45 2.15 4.82
N ILE A 171 31.62 1.05 5.51
CA ILE A 171 30.77 0.61 6.61
C ILE A 171 31.62 0.64 7.88
N ALA A 172 31.15 1.37 8.87
CA ALA A 172 31.77 1.45 10.19
C ALA A 172 30.84 0.77 11.21
N VAL A 173 31.42 -0.13 12.03
CA VAL A 173 30.73 -0.90 13.07
C VAL A 173 31.43 -0.77 14.37
#